data_599e103dd0eb2a666d9a09ae4b42c751
#
_entry.id   599e103dd0eb2a666d9a09ae4b42c751
#
_cell.length_a   1.000
_cell.length_b   1.000
_cell.length_c   1.000
_cell.angle_alpha   90.00
_cell.angle_beta   90.00
_cell.angle_gamma   90.00
#
_symmetry.space_group_name_H-M   'P 1'
#
loop_
_entity.id
_entity.type
_entity.pdbx_description
1 polymer ?
#
loop_
_entity_poly.entity_id
_entity_poly.type
_entity_poly.pdbx_seq_one_letter_code
_entity_poly.pdbx_strand_id
1 'polypeptide(L)'
;MTTLSLKPFEWNLRAIKIMKTLKTQVAIIGAGPSGLLLGQLLHNAGIDTLIVERQSADYVQGRIRAGVLEQGMVDLLRQAGVGQRMDAEGLVHDGFALALDGQLTHIDLKALSGGQSVMVYGQTEVTRDLMAARAAAGAVTLYEARDVQPHDLKTDRPWLTFEHQGEAFRLECDYIAGCDGFHGVARQSIPAESLNIFERVYPFGWLGILADTPPVHDELVYAKHARGFALCSMRSPTRSRYYLQVPAEEPLEEWSDARFWDELKTRLPDNLAEQLVTGPSIEKSIAPLRSFVVEP
;
A
#
# COMPACT_ATOMS: atom_id res chain seq x y z
N MET A 1 34.61 -48.52 -44.07
CA MET A 1 35.24 -47.32 -43.47
C MET A 1 34.14 -46.34 -43.07
N THR A 2 33.80 -46.37 -41.78
CA THR A 2 32.71 -45.55 -41.22
C THR A 2 33.36 -44.37 -40.51
N THR A 3 33.21 -43.20 -41.07
CA THR A 3 33.71 -41.94 -40.48
C THR A 3 32.82 -41.50 -39.34
N LEU A 4 33.32 -41.52 -38.13
CA LEU A 4 32.70 -40.93 -36.94
C LEU A 4 32.86 -39.41 -36.99
N SER A 5 31.73 -38.71 -37.16
CA SER A 5 31.64 -37.26 -37.05
C SER A 5 31.55 -36.89 -35.58
N LEU A 6 32.60 -36.33 -34.98
CA LEU A 6 32.61 -35.73 -33.68
C LEU A 6 31.94 -34.34 -33.75
N LYS A 7 30.77 -34.14 -33.08
CA LYS A 7 30.18 -32.81 -32.89
C LYS A 7 31.08 -32.00 -31.93
N PRO A 8 31.32 -30.71 -32.20
CA PRO A 8 32.06 -29.88 -31.28
C PRO A 8 31.27 -29.67 -29.96
N PHE A 9 31.96 -29.87 -28.86
CA PHE A 9 31.44 -29.62 -27.53
C PHE A 9 31.36 -28.10 -27.30
N GLU A 10 30.17 -27.52 -27.42
CA GLU A 10 29.95 -26.10 -27.10
C GLU A 10 30.06 -25.89 -25.58
N TRP A 11 31.13 -25.25 -25.17
CA TRP A 11 31.25 -24.73 -23.81
C TRP A 11 30.25 -23.58 -23.64
N ASN A 12 29.17 -23.85 -22.92
CA ASN A 12 28.25 -22.83 -22.48
C ASN A 12 28.93 -22.04 -21.36
N LEU A 13 29.80 -21.10 -21.73
CA LEU A 13 30.38 -20.13 -20.83
C LEU A 13 29.26 -19.23 -20.34
N ARG A 14 28.48 -19.69 -19.34
CA ARG A 14 27.73 -18.76 -18.51
C ARG A 14 28.78 -17.83 -17.92
N ALA A 15 28.77 -16.57 -18.36
CA ALA A 15 29.61 -15.53 -17.81
C ALA A 15 29.45 -15.58 -16.28
N ILE A 16 30.55 -15.77 -15.57
CA ILE A 16 30.57 -15.69 -14.12
C ILE A 16 30.20 -14.25 -13.79
N LYS A 17 28.94 -14.01 -13.44
CA LYS A 17 28.45 -12.68 -13.03
C LYS A 17 29.20 -12.36 -11.72
N ILE A 18 30.15 -11.44 -11.76
CA ILE A 18 30.83 -10.96 -10.54
C ILE A 18 29.79 -10.28 -9.68
N MET A 19 29.54 -10.81 -8.49
CA MET A 19 28.54 -10.27 -7.56
C MET A 19 29.19 -9.12 -6.76
N LYS A 20 28.61 -7.94 -6.82
CA LYS A 20 29.01 -6.78 -6.02
C LYS A 20 28.47 -6.93 -4.59
N THR A 21 29.30 -6.66 -3.59
CA THR A 21 28.89 -6.73 -2.18
C THR A 21 28.64 -5.35 -1.62
N LEU A 22 27.46 -5.17 -1.02
CA LEU A 22 27.04 -4.02 -0.24
C LEU A 22 26.88 -4.44 1.22
N LYS A 23 26.89 -3.45 2.14
CA LYS A 23 26.69 -3.68 3.57
C LYS A 23 25.77 -2.61 4.14
N THR A 24 24.96 -2.99 5.11
CA THR A 24 24.11 -2.10 5.89
C THR A 24 23.79 -2.78 7.24
N GLN A 25 23.28 -2.05 8.23
CA GLN A 25 22.78 -2.66 9.46
C GLN A 25 21.41 -3.30 9.23
N VAL A 26 20.49 -2.60 8.56
CA VAL A 26 19.15 -3.12 8.28
C VAL A 26 18.87 -3.06 6.77
N ALA A 27 18.68 -4.23 6.17
CA ALA A 27 18.19 -4.34 4.80
C ALA A 27 16.66 -4.37 4.81
N ILE A 28 16.02 -3.45 4.07
CA ILE A 28 14.56 -3.33 4.00
C ILE A 28 14.12 -3.79 2.60
N ILE A 29 13.21 -4.76 2.54
CA ILE A 29 12.62 -5.24 1.29
C ILE A 29 11.27 -4.52 1.09
N GLY A 30 11.17 -3.69 0.07
CA GLY A 30 9.99 -2.92 -0.29
C GLY A 30 10.06 -1.44 0.10
N ALA A 31 9.83 -0.55 -0.87
CA ALA A 31 9.76 0.90 -0.72
C ALA A 31 8.30 1.42 -0.68
N GLY A 32 7.36 0.60 -0.22
CA GLY A 32 6.03 1.07 0.15
C GLY A 32 6.08 1.97 1.41
N PRO A 33 4.96 2.57 1.84
CA PRO A 33 4.92 3.45 3.02
C PRO A 33 5.57 2.84 4.26
N SER A 34 5.37 1.53 4.49
CA SER A 34 5.94 0.83 5.65
C SER A 34 7.46 0.80 5.62
N GLY A 35 8.06 0.41 4.48
CA GLY A 35 9.52 0.34 4.36
C GLY A 35 10.18 1.71 4.33
N LEU A 36 9.55 2.68 3.67
CA LEU A 36 10.05 4.06 3.65
C LEU A 36 10.00 4.69 5.05
N LEU A 37 8.88 4.51 5.79
CA LEU A 37 8.75 5.03 7.15
C LEU A 37 9.73 4.36 8.12
N LEU A 38 9.83 3.03 8.08
CA LEU A 38 10.81 2.29 8.88
C LEU A 38 12.23 2.79 8.60
N GLY A 39 12.59 2.90 7.31
CA GLY A 39 13.90 3.39 6.92
C GLY A 39 14.17 4.83 7.39
N GLN A 40 13.16 5.70 7.41
CA GLN A 40 13.30 7.07 7.90
C GLN A 40 13.46 7.12 9.44
N LEU A 41 12.68 6.32 10.18
CA LEU A 41 12.80 6.24 11.63
C LEU A 41 14.16 5.68 12.05
N LEU A 42 14.65 4.64 11.38
CA LEU A 42 15.97 4.06 11.64
C LEU A 42 17.10 5.05 11.30
N HIS A 43 16.98 5.78 10.18
CA HIS A 43 17.93 6.83 9.83
C HIS A 43 18.01 7.92 10.91
N ASN A 44 16.86 8.38 11.42
CA ASN A 44 16.83 9.37 12.52
C ASN A 44 17.46 8.83 13.82
N ALA A 45 17.46 7.51 14.01
CA ALA A 45 18.13 6.85 15.12
C ALA A 45 19.63 6.55 14.87
N GLY A 46 20.18 6.98 13.74
CA GLY A 46 21.59 6.75 13.37
C GLY A 46 21.89 5.30 12.96
N ILE A 47 20.87 4.55 12.51
CA ILE A 47 21.01 3.17 12.04
C ILE A 47 21.04 3.16 10.52
N ASP A 48 22.09 2.57 9.95
CA ASP A 48 22.26 2.46 8.50
C ASP A 48 21.22 1.53 7.88
N THR A 49 20.54 2.03 6.85
CA THR A 49 19.52 1.27 6.13
C THR A 49 19.70 1.33 4.62
N LEU A 50 19.46 0.20 3.97
CA LEU A 50 19.34 0.12 2.52
C LEU A 50 17.99 -0.51 2.16
N ILE A 51 17.21 0.19 1.34
CA ILE A 51 15.93 -0.31 0.84
C ILE A 51 16.13 -0.87 -0.55
N VAL A 52 15.61 -2.07 -0.82
CA VAL A 52 15.51 -2.66 -2.16
C VAL A 52 14.04 -2.73 -2.57
N GLU A 53 13.72 -2.20 -3.75
CA GLU A 53 12.36 -2.15 -4.30
C GLU A 53 12.34 -2.67 -5.73
N ARG A 54 11.43 -3.58 -6.05
CA ARG A 54 11.35 -4.18 -7.40
C ARG A 54 10.77 -3.27 -8.47
N GLN A 55 9.97 -2.28 -8.04
CA GLN A 55 9.32 -1.33 -8.95
C GLN A 55 10.14 -0.06 -9.12
N SER A 56 9.79 0.74 -10.12
CA SER A 56 10.37 2.07 -10.30
C SER A 56 9.87 3.04 -9.22
N ALA A 57 10.62 4.12 -9.01
CA ALA A 57 10.24 5.20 -8.09
C ALA A 57 8.88 5.81 -8.46
N ASP A 58 8.65 6.06 -9.76
CA ASP A 58 7.40 6.63 -10.26
C ASP A 58 6.21 5.70 -10.00
N TYR A 59 6.38 4.38 -10.18
CA TYR A 59 5.34 3.42 -9.86
C TYR A 59 5.00 3.43 -8.37
N VAL A 60 6.01 3.43 -7.49
CA VAL A 60 5.81 3.45 -6.03
C VAL A 60 5.06 4.70 -5.61
N GLN A 61 5.48 5.87 -6.12
CA GLN A 61 4.84 7.15 -5.82
C GLN A 61 3.42 7.24 -6.39
N GLY A 62 3.21 6.77 -7.63
CA GLY A 62 1.93 6.87 -8.33
C GLY A 62 0.86 5.89 -7.84
N ARG A 63 1.18 4.95 -6.94
CA ARG A 63 0.24 3.92 -6.53
C ARG A 63 -0.81 4.44 -5.57
N ILE A 64 -2.02 4.65 -6.08
CA ILE A 64 -3.18 5.10 -5.29
C ILE A 64 -3.66 3.98 -4.37
N ARG A 65 -3.83 4.29 -3.08
CA ARG A 65 -4.29 3.38 -2.02
C ARG A 65 -5.19 4.13 -1.02
N ALA A 66 -5.00 3.85 0.27
CA ALA A 66 -5.69 4.51 1.37
C ALA A 66 -5.49 6.04 1.37
N GLY A 67 -6.29 6.75 2.11
CA GLY A 67 -6.20 8.20 2.22
C GLY A 67 -6.66 8.72 3.57
N VAL A 68 -6.81 7.83 4.55
CA VAL A 68 -7.14 8.19 5.93
C VAL A 68 -6.06 7.58 6.82
N LEU A 69 -5.47 8.41 7.67
CA LEU A 69 -4.45 8.05 8.65
C LEU A 69 -5.06 8.08 10.05
N GLU A 70 -4.80 7.05 10.83
CA GLU A 70 -5.11 7.04 12.25
C GLU A 70 -4.10 7.91 13.02
N GLN A 71 -4.47 8.37 14.20
CA GLN A 71 -3.64 9.25 15.03
C GLN A 71 -2.22 8.71 15.25
N GLY A 72 -2.09 7.39 15.52
CA GLY A 72 -0.77 6.78 15.72
C GLY A 72 0.14 6.89 14.49
N MET A 73 -0.42 6.81 13.29
CA MET A 73 0.35 7.01 12.05
C MET A 73 0.74 8.48 11.85
N VAL A 74 -0.17 9.41 12.17
CA VAL A 74 0.08 10.86 12.15
C VAL A 74 1.26 11.20 13.06
N ASP A 75 1.25 10.68 14.28
CA ASP A 75 2.30 10.91 15.27
C ASP A 75 3.66 10.31 14.82
N LEU A 76 3.65 9.11 14.21
CA LEU A 76 4.86 8.52 13.65
C LEU A 76 5.44 9.32 12.49
N LEU A 77 4.62 9.90 11.62
CA LEU A 77 5.09 10.76 10.53
C LEU A 77 5.70 12.06 11.07
N ARG A 78 5.12 12.63 12.13
CA ARG A 78 5.70 13.79 12.85
C ARG A 78 7.03 13.42 13.49
N GLN A 79 7.11 12.29 14.17
CA GLN A 79 8.34 11.77 14.78
C GLN A 79 9.42 11.50 13.72
N ALA A 80 9.05 11.00 12.55
CA ALA A 80 9.94 10.78 11.44
C ALA A 80 10.44 12.09 10.78
N GLY A 81 9.88 13.25 11.15
CA GLY A 81 10.23 14.56 10.58
C GLY A 81 9.62 14.83 9.20
N VAL A 82 8.56 14.08 8.82
CA VAL A 82 7.89 14.18 7.51
C VAL A 82 6.42 14.61 7.62
N GLY A 83 5.98 15.06 8.80
CA GLY A 83 4.58 15.48 9.04
C GLY A 83 4.23 16.89 8.57
N GLN A 84 5.19 17.72 8.17
CA GLN A 84 4.95 19.16 7.92
C GLN A 84 3.89 19.43 6.84
N ARG A 85 3.97 18.75 5.68
CA ARG A 85 2.97 18.90 4.63
C ARG A 85 1.63 18.28 5.05
N MET A 86 1.64 17.14 5.73
CA MET A 86 0.44 16.53 6.27
C MET A 86 -0.29 17.48 7.24
N ASP A 87 0.43 18.15 8.12
CA ASP A 87 -0.16 19.12 9.07
C ASP A 87 -0.70 20.38 8.37
N ALA A 88 -0.15 20.76 7.22
CA ALA A 88 -0.57 21.94 6.45
C ALA A 88 -1.73 21.64 5.47
N GLU A 89 -1.76 20.47 4.86
CA GLU A 89 -2.65 20.11 3.76
C GLU A 89 -3.70 19.06 4.14
N GLY A 90 -3.45 18.27 5.18
CA GLY A 90 -4.34 17.21 5.64
C GLY A 90 -5.61 17.76 6.28
N LEU A 91 -6.69 16.98 6.20
CA LEU A 91 -8.00 17.35 6.75
C LEU A 91 -8.28 16.48 7.99
N VAL A 92 -8.40 17.12 9.14
CA VAL A 92 -8.71 16.42 10.39
C VAL A 92 -10.20 16.13 10.45
N HIS A 93 -10.54 14.86 10.71
CA HIS A 93 -11.90 14.43 10.98
C HIS A 93 -12.00 13.95 12.43
N ASP A 94 -12.90 14.55 13.20
CA ASP A 94 -13.14 14.21 14.60
C ASP A 94 -14.15 13.05 14.76
N GLY A 95 -14.80 12.65 13.64
CA GLY A 95 -15.78 11.58 13.62
C GLY A 95 -16.05 11.00 12.23
N PHE A 96 -17.18 10.34 12.12
CA PHE A 96 -17.73 9.83 10.89
C PHE A 96 -19.26 9.70 11.00
N ALA A 97 -19.95 9.60 9.87
CA ALA A 97 -21.38 9.44 9.83
C ALA A 97 -21.78 8.00 9.49
N LEU A 98 -22.78 7.47 10.18
CA LEU A 98 -23.48 6.23 9.88
C LEU A 98 -24.83 6.54 9.24
N ALA A 99 -25.04 6.11 8.01
CA ALA A 99 -26.31 6.17 7.33
C ALA A 99 -27.03 4.81 7.46
N LEU A 100 -28.05 4.75 8.28
CA LEU A 100 -28.83 3.55 8.60
C LEU A 100 -30.32 3.87 8.41
N ASP A 101 -31.01 3.07 7.64
CA ASP A 101 -32.47 3.17 7.45
C ASP A 101 -32.94 4.60 7.08
N GLY A 102 -32.17 5.27 6.20
CA GLY A 102 -32.43 6.63 5.74
C GLY A 102 -32.06 7.75 6.72
N GLN A 103 -31.54 7.41 7.90
CA GLN A 103 -31.08 8.38 8.92
C GLN A 103 -29.57 8.48 8.95
N LEU A 104 -29.06 9.70 9.09
CA LEU A 104 -27.65 9.99 9.27
C LEU A 104 -27.35 10.25 10.74
N THR A 105 -26.48 9.45 11.33
CA THR A 105 -26.06 9.58 12.74
C THR A 105 -24.55 9.85 12.78
N HIS A 106 -24.16 10.97 13.38
CA HIS A 106 -22.74 11.28 13.61
C HIS A 106 -22.19 10.47 14.78
N ILE A 107 -21.01 9.90 14.63
CA ILE A 107 -20.24 9.23 15.66
C ILE A 107 -19.03 10.10 15.97
N ASP A 108 -19.02 10.69 17.15
CA ASP A 108 -17.90 11.50 17.65
C ASP A 108 -16.75 10.59 18.08
N LEU A 109 -15.86 10.31 17.13
CA LEU A 109 -14.70 9.45 17.34
C LEU A 109 -13.76 10.05 18.40
N LYS A 110 -13.57 11.35 18.35
CA LYS A 110 -12.68 12.07 19.26
C LYS A 110 -13.13 11.96 20.73
N ALA A 111 -14.40 12.16 20.98
CA ALA A 111 -14.96 11.98 22.33
C ALA A 111 -14.87 10.53 22.80
N LEU A 112 -15.15 9.56 21.93
CA LEU A 112 -15.16 8.13 22.25
C LEU A 112 -13.76 7.53 22.41
N SER A 113 -12.74 8.09 21.76
CA SER A 113 -11.37 7.58 21.77
C SER A 113 -10.44 8.26 22.78
N GLY A 114 -10.96 9.20 23.59
CA GLY A 114 -10.13 9.99 24.50
C GLY A 114 -9.30 11.08 23.80
N GLY A 115 -9.83 11.66 22.71
CA GLY A 115 -9.24 12.81 22.03
C GLY A 115 -8.51 12.51 20.72
N GLN A 116 -8.58 11.27 20.22
CA GLN A 116 -7.94 10.91 18.96
C GLN A 116 -8.84 11.23 17.77
N SER A 117 -8.22 11.70 16.68
CA SER A 117 -8.87 12.00 15.40
C SER A 117 -8.29 11.12 14.29
N VAL A 118 -8.86 11.22 13.11
CA VAL A 118 -8.25 10.69 11.88
C VAL A 118 -7.87 11.82 10.96
N MET A 119 -6.87 11.61 10.13
CA MET A 119 -6.35 12.60 9.18
C MET A 119 -6.59 12.10 7.75
N VAL A 120 -7.32 12.85 6.97
CA VAL A 120 -7.37 12.62 5.52
C VAL A 120 -6.11 13.19 4.89
N TYR A 121 -5.21 12.30 4.51
CA TYR A 121 -3.98 12.61 3.78
C TYR A 121 -3.61 11.39 2.93
N GLY A 122 -3.56 11.56 1.62
CA GLY A 122 -3.42 10.44 0.70
C GLY A 122 -2.12 9.66 0.90
N GLN A 123 -2.18 8.33 0.77
CA GLN A 123 -0.98 7.49 0.84
C GLN A 123 0.08 7.91 -0.19
N THR A 124 -0.32 8.41 -1.36
CA THR A 124 0.59 8.96 -2.38
C THR A 124 1.39 10.14 -1.85
N GLU A 125 0.76 11.01 -1.05
CA GLU A 125 1.42 12.16 -0.44
C GLU A 125 2.38 11.73 0.67
N VAL A 126 1.96 10.79 1.54
CA VAL A 126 2.84 10.17 2.54
C VAL A 126 4.06 9.54 1.88
N THR A 127 3.85 8.79 0.79
CA THR A 127 4.93 8.14 0.05
C THR A 127 5.89 9.18 -0.54
N ARG A 128 5.36 10.26 -1.14
CA ARG A 128 6.15 11.37 -1.68
C ARG A 128 7.03 12.02 -0.62
N ASP A 129 6.45 12.33 0.54
CA ASP A 129 7.16 13.00 1.64
C ASP A 129 8.28 12.13 2.20
N LEU A 130 8.02 10.84 2.37
CA LEU A 130 9.03 9.87 2.82
C LEU A 130 10.15 9.67 1.78
N MET A 131 9.82 9.58 0.49
CA MET A 131 10.82 9.49 -0.58
C MET A 131 11.70 10.74 -0.63
N ALA A 132 11.10 11.93 -0.52
CA ALA A 132 11.82 13.19 -0.49
C ALA A 132 12.74 13.30 0.73
N ALA A 133 12.29 12.92 1.91
CA ALA A 133 13.09 12.93 3.13
C ALA A 133 14.31 12.00 3.02
N ARG A 134 14.12 10.78 2.51
CA ARG A 134 15.24 9.85 2.30
C ARG A 134 16.24 10.35 1.28
N ALA A 135 15.76 10.93 0.17
CA ALA A 135 16.64 11.54 -0.84
C ALA A 135 17.44 12.70 -0.27
N ALA A 136 16.80 13.58 0.51
CA ALA A 136 17.46 14.71 1.18
C ALA A 136 18.51 14.25 2.21
N ALA A 137 18.28 13.14 2.88
CA ALA A 137 19.21 12.52 3.82
C ALA A 137 20.34 11.73 3.14
N GLY A 138 20.35 11.57 1.83
CA GLY A 138 21.28 10.71 1.09
C GLY A 138 21.14 9.23 1.41
N ALA A 139 20.00 8.82 1.99
CA ALA A 139 19.74 7.44 2.36
C ALA A 139 19.42 6.57 1.12
N VAL A 140 20.08 5.41 1.00
CA VAL A 140 20.01 4.59 -0.20
C VAL A 140 18.69 3.86 -0.33
N THR A 141 18.04 4.03 -1.48
CA THR A 141 16.90 3.22 -1.93
C THR A 141 17.17 2.77 -3.37
N LEU A 142 17.29 1.47 -3.60
CA LEU A 142 17.53 0.89 -4.91
C LEU A 142 16.18 0.45 -5.50
N TYR A 143 15.66 1.25 -6.42
CA TYR A 143 14.47 0.92 -7.19
C TYR A 143 14.82 -0.02 -8.35
N GLU A 144 13.84 -0.76 -8.87
CA GLU A 144 14.00 -1.75 -9.94
C GLU A 144 15.00 -2.89 -9.59
N ALA A 145 15.15 -3.18 -8.29
CA ALA A 145 15.88 -4.32 -7.79
C ALA A 145 15.04 -5.60 -7.99
N ARG A 146 15.49 -6.49 -8.88
CA ARG A 146 14.77 -7.72 -9.26
C ARG A 146 15.33 -8.94 -8.55
N ASP A 147 14.55 -10.02 -8.54
CA ASP A 147 14.98 -11.34 -8.04
C ASP A 147 15.56 -11.27 -6.61
N VAL A 148 14.94 -10.45 -5.76
CA VAL A 148 15.33 -10.32 -4.36
C VAL A 148 15.10 -11.65 -3.64
N GLN A 149 16.15 -12.18 -3.03
CA GLN A 149 16.10 -13.42 -2.25
C GLN A 149 16.80 -13.21 -0.90
N PRO A 150 16.12 -13.44 0.23
CA PRO A 150 16.73 -13.47 1.54
C PRO A 150 17.39 -14.82 1.82
N HIS A 151 18.53 -14.77 2.51
CA HIS A 151 19.35 -15.93 2.85
C HIS A 151 19.75 -15.88 4.33
N ASP A 152 20.04 -17.07 4.89
CA ASP A 152 20.57 -17.26 6.25
C ASP A 152 19.74 -16.57 7.35
N LEU A 153 18.42 -16.57 7.20
CA LEU A 153 17.46 -15.86 8.07
C LEU A 153 17.49 -16.29 9.55
N LYS A 154 18.06 -17.46 9.86
CA LYS A 154 18.17 -18.00 11.22
C LYS A 154 19.56 -17.80 11.84
N THR A 155 20.40 -16.98 11.24
CA THR A 155 21.77 -16.69 11.69
C THR A 155 21.93 -15.23 12.10
N ASP A 156 23.06 -14.91 12.74
CA ASP A 156 23.42 -13.54 13.11
C ASP A 156 23.92 -12.69 11.91
N ARG A 157 23.93 -13.27 10.71
CA ARG A 157 24.43 -12.61 9.49
C ARG A 157 23.55 -12.94 8.29
N PRO A 158 22.29 -12.49 8.30
CA PRO A 158 21.42 -12.62 7.15
C PRO A 158 21.92 -11.73 6.01
N TRP A 159 21.53 -12.06 4.79
CA TRP A 159 21.91 -11.31 3.60
C TRP A 159 20.87 -11.47 2.50
N LEU A 160 20.90 -10.55 1.52
CA LEU A 160 20.04 -10.59 0.34
C LEU A 160 20.88 -10.79 -0.92
N THR A 161 20.31 -11.45 -1.93
CA THR A 161 20.74 -11.31 -3.34
C THR A 161 19.68 -10.58 -4.12
N PHE A 162 20.10 -9.82 -5.13
CA PHE A 162 19.20 -9.18 -6.09
C PHE A 162 19.97 -8.77 -7.36
N GLU A 163 19.21 -8.48 -8.42
CA GLU A 163 19.75 -7.85 -9.63
C GLU A 163 19.31 -6.39 -9.70
N HIS A 164 20.25 -5.49 -9.97
CA HIS A 164 19.97 -4.07 -10.18
C HIS A 164 20.83 -3.55 -11.34
N GLN A 165 20.18 -2.89 -12.31
CA GLN A 165 20.84 -2.37 -13.53
C GLN A 165 21.68 -3.42 -14.28
N GLY A 166 21.18 -4.68 -14.31
CA GLY A 166 21.86 -5.80 -15.00
C GLY A 166 23.02 -6.42 -14.25
N GLU A 167 23.37 -5.93 -13.07
CA GLU A 167 24.42 -6.46 -12.21
C GLU A 167 23.83 -7.24 -11.02
N ALA A 168 24.57 -8.27 -10.56
CA ALA A 168 24.18 -9.07 -9.41
C ALA A 168 24.79 -8.48 -8.13
N PHE A 169 23.99 -8.39 -7.06
CA PHE A 169 24.38 -7.86 -5.77
C PHE A 169 24.16 -8.85 -4.65
N ARG A 170 25.04 -8.79 -3.67
CA ARG A 170 24.92 -9.35 -2.34
C ARG A 170 24.88 -8.21 -1.33
N LEU A 171 23.82 -8.12 -0.52
CA LEU A 171 23.70 -7.16 0.57
C LEU A 171 23.80 -7.89 1.90
N GLU A 172 24.91 -7.68 2.61
CA GLU A 172 25.15 -8.20 3.95
C GLU A 172 24.55 -7.25 4.99
N CYS A 173 23.86 -7.79 5.99
CA CYS A 173 23.19 -6.99 7.02
C CYS A 173 23.12 -7.71 8.37
N ASP A 174 22.77 -6.98 9.41
CA ASP A 174 22.49 -7.55 10.73
C ASP A 174 21.02 -8.00 10.83
N TYR A 175 20.10 -7.27 10.15
CA TYR A 175 18.67 -7.54 10.14
C TYR A 175 18.07 -7.37 8.75
N ILE A 176 17.04 -8.16 8.46
CA ILE A 176 16.18 -8.00 7.28
C ILE A 176 14.77 -7.61 7.74
N ALA A 177 14.24 -6.51 7.21
CA ALA A 177 12.87 -6.08 7.43
C ALA A 177 12.03 -6.30 6.16
N GLY A 178 11.04 -7.22 6.23
CA GLY A 178 10.12 -7.48 5.13
C GLY A 178 8.98 -6.47 5.11
N CYS A 179 9.02 -5.52 4.18
CA CYS A 179 8.00 -4.47 3.95
C CYS A 179 7.40 -4.54 2.54
N ASP A 180 7.49 -5.69 1.90
CA ASP A 180 7.15 -5.95 0.50
C ASP A 180 5.70 -6.41 0.27
N GLY A 181 4.88 -6.32 1.30
CA GLY A 181 3.45 -6.56 1.26
C GLY A 181 3.04 -8.03 1.21
N PHE A 182 1.75 -8.26 1.01
CA PHE A 182 1.14 -9.59 1.09
C PHE A 182 1.76 -10.62 0.15
N HIS A 183 2.13 -10.22 -1.07
CA HIS A 183 2.72 -11.09 -2.09
C HIS A 183 4.25 -11.01 -2.14
N GLY A 184 4.85 -10.40 -1.14
CA GLY A 184 6.29 -10.21 -1.07
C GLY A 184 7.08 -11.47 -0.79
N VAL A 185 8.37 -11.46 -1.15
CA VAL A 185 9.29 -12.58 -0.95
C VAL A 185 9.59 -12.81 0.54
N ALA A 186 9.55 -11.74 1.35
CA ALA A 186 9.85 -11.83 2.77
C ALA A 186 8.93 -12.82 3.49
N ARG A 187 7.60 -12.69 3.30
CA ARG A 187 6.62 -13.63 3.86
C ARG A 187 6.79 -15.05 3.33
N GLN A 188 7.07 -15.19 2.03
CA GLN A 188 7.26 -16.50 1.40
C GLN A 188 8.54 -17.22 1.87
N SER A 189 9.48 -16.48 2.46
CA SER A 189 10.73 -17.02 3.01
C SER A 189 10.58 -17.55 4.44
N ILE A 190 9.44 -17.35 5.09
CA ILE A 190 9.14 -17.92 6.39
C ILE A 190 8.77 -19.39 6.19
N PRO A 191 9.40 -20.34 6.89
CA PRO A 191 9.08 -21.76 6.77
C PRO A 191 7.60 -22.04 7.05
N ALA A 192 6.95 -22.84 6.21
CA ALA A 192 5.52 -23.10 6.30
C ALA A 192 5.13 -23.76 7.65
N GLU A 193 6.03 -24.57 8.20
CA GLU A 193 5.86 -25.19 9.52
C GLU A 193 5.87 -24.22 10.70
N SER A 194 6.33 -22.98 10.47
CA SER A 194 6.36 -21.92 11.48
C SER A 194 5.13 -21.01 11.40
N LEU A 195 4.17 -21.31 10.53
CA LEU A 195 3.03 -20.44 10.27
C LEU A 195 1.72 -21.23 10.43
N ASN A 196 0.80 -20.68 11.23
CA ASN A 196 -0.61 -21.03 11.17
C ASN A 196 -1.34 -20.00 10.31
N ILE A 197 -1.86 -20.42 9.17
CA ILE A 197 -2.51 -19.52 8.21
C ILE A 197 -4.01 -19.78 8.24
N PHE A 198 -4.79 -18.78 8.61
CA PHE A 198 -6.23 -18.74 8.42
C PHE A 198 -6.58 -17.77 7.30
N GLU A 199 -7.29 -18.23 6.30
CA GLU A 199 -7.78 -17.38 5.20
C GLU A 199 -9.29 -17.56 5.03
N ARG A 200 -10.00 -16.43 4.93
CA ARG A 200 -11.41 -16.40 4.56
C ARG A 200 -11.62 -15.44 3.40
N VAL A 201 -12.13 -15.96 2.30
CA VAL A 201 -12.57 -15.17 1.15
C VAL A 201 -14.07 -14.90 1.31
N TYR A 202 -14.45 -13.63 1.20
CA TYR A 202 -15.85 -13.23 1.27
C TYR A 202 -16.48 -13.19 -0.14
N PRO A 203 -17.78 -13.48 -0.28
CA PRO A 203 -18.46 -13.51 -1.58
C PRO A 203 -18.75 -12.11 -2.14
N PHE A 204 -18.05 -11.11 -1.68
CA PHE A 204 -18.19 -9.72 -2.13
C PHE A 204 -16.85 -9.01 -2.15
N GLY A 205 -16.80 -7.92 -2.90
CA GLY A 205 -15.67 -7.03 -3.00
C GLY A 205 -16.08 -5.56 -2.90
N TRP A 206 -15.09 -4.70 -2.93
CA TRP A 206 -15.25 -3.25 -2.92
C TRP A 206 -15.00 -2.71 -4.32
N LEU A 207 -16.08 -2.33 -5.02
CA LEU A 207 -15.99 -1.53 -6.23
C LEU A 207 -15.73 -0.09 -5.81
N GLY A 208 -14.57 0.43 -6.11
CA GLY A 208 -14.16 1.78 -5.76
C GLY A 208 -13.95 2.66 -6.98
N ILE A 209 -14.37 3.91 -6.90
CA ILE A 209 -13.98 4.95 -7.85
C ILE A 209 -13.28 6.11 -7.13
N LEU A 210 -12.34 6.74 -7.84
CA LEU A 210 -11.78 8.04 -7.49
C LEU A 210 -12.26 9.04 -8.54
N ALA A 211 -12.78 10.18 -8.13
CA ALA A 211 -13.29 11.21 -9.04
C ALA A 211 -12.92 12.61 -8.55
N ASP A 212 -12.70 13.53 -9.48
CA ASP A 212 -12.54 14.96 -9.19
C ASP A 212 -13.93 15.60 -9.02
N THR A 213 -14.55 15.27 -7.89
CA THR A 213 -15.83 15.80 -7.44
C THR A 213 -15.73 16.21 -5.99
N PRO A 214 -16.43 17.27 -5.54
CA PRO A 214 -16.46 17.60 -4.13
C PRO A 214 -17.05 16.45 -3.31
N PRO A 215 -16.64 16.29 -2.05
CA PRO A 215 -17.20 15.28 -1.17
C PRO A 215 -18.68 15.53 -0.89
N VAL A 216 -19.45 14.46 -0.73
CA VAL A 216 -20.88 14.54 -0.40
C VAL A 216 -21.11 14.87 1.08
N HIS A 217 -20.09 14.78 1.90
CA HIS A 217 -20.11 15.06 3.33
C HIS A 217 -18.70 15.43 3.80
N ASP A 218 -18.62 16.26 4.85
CA ASP A 218 -17.34 16.75 5.40
C ASP A 218 -16.50 15.63 6.05
N GLU A 219 -17.13 14.53 6.49
CA GLU A 219 -16.48 13.38 7.06
C GLU A 219 -16.85 12.11 6.29
N LEU A 220 -16.23 10.98 6.68
CA LEU A 220 -16.55 9.66 6.14
C LEU A 220 -18.03 9.32 6.37
N VAL A 221 -18.71 8.77 5.37
CA VAL A 221 -20.08 8.23 5.51
C VAL A 221 -20.06 6.73 5.24
N TYR A 222 -20.48 5.96 6.23
CA TYR A 222 -20.71 4.52 6.13
C TYR A 222 -22.21 4.28 5.96
N ALA A 223 -22.64 3.89 4.78
CA ALA A 223 -24.05 3.67 4.48
C ALA A 223 -24.40 2.19 4.38
N LYS A 224 -25.33 1.74 5.21
CA LYS A 224 -25.94 0.40 5.13
C LYS A 224 -27.22 0.47 4.33
N HIS A 225 -27.34 -0.35 3.30
CA HIS A 225 -28.53 -0.46 2.47
C HIS A 225 -28.86 -1.93 2.19
N ALA A 226 -30.13 -2.24 1.85
CA ALA A 226 -30.54 -3.61 1.52
C ALA A 226 -29.79 -4.20 0.32
N ARG A 227 -29.32 -3.33 -0.62
CA ARG A 227 -28.53 -3.71 -1.80
C ARG A 227 -27.02 -3.84 -1.50
N GLY A 228 -26.61 -3.65 -0.27
CA GLY A 228 -25.21 -3.72 0.16
C GLY A 228 -24.70 -2.39 0.71
N PHE A 229 -23.49 -2.40 1.21
CA PHE A 229 -22.83 -1.29 1.86
C PHE A 229 -22.28 -0.28 0.86
N ALA A 230 -22.23 1.01 1.24
CA ALA A 230 -21.52 2.06 0.51
C ALA A 230 -20.64 2.87 1.47
N LEU A 231 -19.54 3.43 0.95
CA LEU A 231 -18.64 4.32 1.69
C LEU A 231 -18.38 5.58 0.84
N CYS A 232 -18.57 6.74 1.47
CA CYS A 232 -18.16 8.02 0.91
C CYS A 232 -16.95 8.54 1.69
N SER A 233 -15.88 8.90 0.99
CA SER A 233 -14.62 9.35 1.59
C SER A 233 -14.08 10.53 0.81
N MET A 234 -13.83 11.63 1.52
CA MET A 234 -13.08 12.76 1.02
C MET A 234 -11.62 12.39 0.77
N ARG A 235 -10.99 12.99 -0.23
CA ARG A 235 -9.54 12.99 -0.47
C ARG A 235 -8.96 14.40 -0.43
N SER A 236 -9.76 15.36 -0.87
CA SER A 236 -9.53 16.79 -0.77
C SER A 236 -10.88 17.50 -0.92
N PRO A 237 -10.97 18.83 -0.79
CA PRO A 237 -12.20 19.56 -1.06
C PRO A 237 -12.78 19.38 -2.48
N THR A 238 -11.96 18.92 -3.43
CA THR A 238 -12.33 18.76 -4.85
C THR A 238 -12.19 17.33 -5.35
N ARG A 239 -11.81 16.37 -4.50
CA ARG A 239 -11.58 14.98 -4.89
C ARG A 239 -12.17 14.02 -3.86
N SER A 240 -12.91 13.03 -4.34
CA SER A 240 -13.59 12.05 -3.50
C SER A 240 -13.34 10.62 -3.95
N ARG A 241 -13.36 9.71 -3.00
CA ARG A 241 -13.32 8.28 -3.19
C ARG A 241 -14.60 7.65 -2.69
N TYR A 242 -15.27 6.89 -3.53
CA TYR A 242 -16.50 6.19 -3.19
C TYR A 242 -16.34 4.69 -3.38
N TYR A 243 -17.03 3.92 -2.56
CA TYR A 243 -17.02 2.46 -2.64
C TYR A 243 -18.44 1.91 -2.57
N LEU A 244 -18.66 0.85 -3.34
CA LEU A 244 -19.87 0.02 -3.28
C LEU A 244 -19.48 -1.41 -2.99
N GLN A 245 -20.19 -2.06 -2.08
CA GLN A 245 -20.12 -3.49 -1.92
C GLN A 245 -20.83 -4.16 -3.12
N VAL A 246 -20.09 -5.01 -3.84
CA VAL A 246 -20.59 -5.75 -5.01
C VAL A 246 -20.22 -7.22 -4.89
N PRO A 247 -20.87 -8.16 -5.60
CA PRO A 247 -20.41 -9.54 -5.68
C PRO A 247 -18.95 -9.62 -6.11
N ALA A 248 -18.18 -10.56 -5.53
CA ALA A 248 -16.73 -10.65 -5.76
C ALA A 248 -16.35 -10.96 -7.21
N GLU A 249 -17.25 -11.64 -7.94
CA GLU A 249 -17.03 -12.10 -9.32
C GLU A 249 -17.64 -11.15 -10.36
N GLU A 250 -18.18 -10.00 -9.94
CA GLU A 250 -18.80 -9.05 -10.86
C GLU A 250 -17.76 -8.40 -11.77
N PRO A 251 -17.96 -8.43 -13.12
CA PRO A 251 -16.98 -7.87 -14.05
C PRO A 251 -16.91 -6.34 -13.93
N LEU A 252 -15.69 -5.79 -13.84
CA LEU A 252 -15.48 -4.34 -13.75
C LEU A 252 -16.02 -3.60 -14.98
N GLU A 253 -15.97 -4.25 -16.14
CA GLU A 253 -16.40 -3.72 -17.43
C GLU A 253 -17.90 -3.42 -17.49
N GLU A 254 -18.70 -4.10 -16.68
CA GLU A 254 -20.14 -3.85 -16.57
C GLU A 254 -20.48 -2.59 -15.76
N TRP A 255 -19.52 -2.02 -15.05
CA TRP A 255 -19.70 -0.84 -14.24
C TRP A 255 -19.26 0.43 -14.98
N SER A 256 -20.18 1.00 -15.79
CA SER A 256 -20.01 2.38 -16.27
C SER A 256 -20.02 3.37 -15.10
N ASP A 257 -19.47 4.57 -15.30
CA ASP A 257 -19.55 5.62 -14.27
C ASP A 257 -21.00 5.97 -13.93
N ALA A 258 -21.88 6.06 -14.94
CA ALA A 258 -23.30 6.32 -14.73
C ALA A 258 -23.94 5.24 -13.84
N ARG A 259 -23.73 3.95 -14.12
CA ARG A 259 -24.24 2.85 -13.28
C ARG A 259 -23.73 2.94 -11.84
N PHE A 260 -22.45 3.28 -11.66
CA PHE A 260 -21.87 3.46 -10.33
C PHE A 260 -22.57 4.58 -9.55
N TRP A 261 -22.73 5.76 -10.17
CA TRP A 261 -23.36 6.91 -9.53
C TRP A 261 -24.83 6.67 -9.20
N ASP A 262 -25.57 6.02 -10.07
CA ASP A 262 -26.98 5.69 -9.85
C ASP A 262 -27.14 4.70 -8.69
N GLU A 263 -26.27 3.68 -8.62
CA GLU A 263 -26.26 2.73 -7.53
C GLU A 263 -25.83 3.37 -6.21
N LEU A 264 -24.84 4.26 -6.22
CA LEU A 264 -24.41 5.00 -5.03
C LEU A 264 -25.53 5.87 -4.48
N LYS A 265 -26.21 6.65 -5.35
CA LYS A 265 -27.39 7.43 -4.96
C LYS A 265 -28.48 6.59 -4.32
N THR A 266 -28.74 5.40 -4.87
CA THR A 266 -29.74 4.48 -4.33
C THR A 266 -29.41 4.02 -2.90
N ARG A 267 -28.13 3.94 -2.54
CA ARG A 267 -27.67 3.47 -1.22
C ARG A 267 -27.52 4.56 -0.17
N LEU A 268 -27.58 5.81 -0.57
CA LEU A 268 -27.46 6.95 0.33
C LEU A 268 -28.85 7.43 0.81
N PRO A 269 -28.94 8.08 1.99
CA PRO A 269 -30.10 8.86 2.36
C PRO A 269 -30.42 9.93 1.32
N ASP A 270 -31.69 10.28 1.12
CA ASP A 270 -32.15 11.20 0.09
C ASP A 270 -31.40 12.54 0.11
N ASN A 271 -31.21 13.10 1.29
CA ASN A 271 -30.51 14.37 1.47
C ASN A 271 -29.05 14.34 1.02
N LEU A 272 -28.36 13.19 1.13
CA LEU A 272 -26.99 13.03 0.61
C LEU A 272 -27.02 12.69 -0.89
N ALA A 273 -27.95 11.87 -1.34
CA ALA A 273 -28.10 11.53 -2.74
C ALA A 273 -28.36 12.75 -3.64
N GLU A 274 -29.16 13.72 -3.15
CA GLU A 274 -29.44 14.99 -3.83
C GLU A 274 -28.21 15.92 -3.91
N GLN A 275 -27.32 15.87 -2.91
CA GLN A 275 -26.11 16.68 -2.86
C GLN A 275 -24.93 16.06 -3.62
N LEU A 276 -25.03 14.77 -4.01
CA LEU A 276 -23.95 14.05 -4.65
C LEU A 276 -23.62 14.62 -6.04
N VAL A 277 -22.44 15.20 -6.16
CA VAL A 277 -21.90 15.66 -7.44
C VAL A 277 -21.21 14.48 -8.13
N THR A 278 -21.60 14.21 -9.37
CA THR A 278 -21.06 13.12 -10.17
C THR A 278 -20.06 13.63 -11.21
N GLY A 279 -19.13 12.78 -11.63
CA GLY A 279 -18.12 13.11 -12.64
C GLY A 279 -17.45 11.85 -13.21
N PRO A 280 -16.53 12.00 -14.17
CA PRO A 280 -15.78 10.88 -14.70
C PRO A 280 -14.86 10.28 -13.63
N SER A 281 -14.72 8.96 -13.62
CA SER A 281 -13.76 8.28 -12.73
C SER A 281 -12.33 8.48 -13.25
N ILE A 282 -11.42 8.84 -12.34
CA ILE A 282 -9.97 8.88 -12.59
C ILE A 282 -9.40 7.46 -12.46
N GLU A 283 -9.94 6.71 -11.50
CA GLU A 283 -9.56 5.32 -11.23
C GLU A 283 -10.81 4.53 -10.83
N LYS A 284 -10.91 3.31 -11.31
CA LYS A 284 -11.97 2.37 -10.96
C LYS A 284 -11.38 0.97 -10.78
N SER A 285 -11.76 0.31 -9.70
CA SER A 285 -11.25 -1.04 -9.40
C SER A 285 -12.23 -1.81 -8.52
N ILE A 286 -12.20 -3.15 -8.63
CA ILE A 286 -12.85 -4.04 -7.66
C ILE A 286 -11.76 -4.74 -6.86
N ALA A 287 -11.81 -4.60 -5.54
CA ALA A 287 -10.91 -5.27 -4.62
C ALA A 287 -11.68 -6.37 -3.87
N PRO A 288 -11.31 -7.66 -4.00
CA PRO A 288 -11.90 -8.73 -3.23
C PRO A 288 -11.61 -8.54 -1.74
N LEU A 289 -12.59 -8.85 -0.88
CA LEU A 289 -12.39 -8.82 0.56
C LEU A 289 -11.92 -10.18 1.05
N ARG A 290 -10.78 -10.17 1.76
CA ARG A 290 -10.21 -11.35 2.39
C ARG A 290 -9.80 -11.04 3.82
N SER A 291 -10.09 -11.96 4.74
CA SER A 291 -9.45 -11.99 6.06
C SER A 291 -8.28 -12.93 6.00
N PHE A 292 -7.17 -12.50 6.55
CA PHE A 292 -5.94 -13.29 6.59
C PHE A 292 -5.26 -13.11 7.94
N VAL A 293 -5.02 -14.20 8.63
CA VAL A 293 -4.31 -14.22 9.91
C VAL A 293 -3.14 -15.17 9.79
N VAL A 294 -1.98 -14.71 10.23
CA VAL A 294 -0.76 -15.51 10.37
C VAL A 294 -0.36 -15.47 11.83
N GLU A 295 -0.27 -16.62 12.43
CA GLU A 295 0.26 -16.79 13.79
C GLU A 295 1.60 -17.54 13.67
N PRO A 296 2.68 -17.06 14.34
CA PRO A 296 3.97 -17.72 14.35
C PRO A 296 3.96 -19.00 15.18
#